data_7a80a78ecc788fd7f8438cf627c93f88
#
_entry.id   7a80a78ecc788fd7f8438cf627c93f88
#
_cell.length_a   1.000
_cell.length_b   1.000
_cell.length_c   1.000
_cell.angle_alpha   90.00
_cell.angle_beta   90.00
_cell.angle_gamma   90.00
#
_symmetry.space_group_name_H-M   'P 1'
#
loop_
_entity.id
_entity.type
_entity.pdbx_description
1 polymer ?
#
loop_
_entity_poly.entity_id
_entity_poly.type
_entity_poly.pdbx_seq_one_letter_code
_entity_poly.pdbx_strand_id
1 'polypeptide(L)'
;MVDGIASMKLYNTLTRKLEELEITGNAVRMYVCGVTVYDSSHIGHARTIIVFDVLRRYILSRGLDVVFVQNFTDVDDKIINRAVAEGVHASEIAGRYISSYFKDFTALNVLAADHYPRATEHIEDMIRLIDGLIKKGYAYITPHGVYFKVKSFPGYGKLSKKPIDELEAGARVEVDTSKQNPLDFALWKLSPESPAWESPWGRGRPGWHIECSAMALKYLGNTFEIHGGGQDLIFPHHENEIAQSESFTGKQFAKVWLHCGMVTVDSVKMSKSIGNIVTIEKALAKWGMNTLRLYCISVHYSKPLDYTEDLLKESAQRWRQIETCISELQFAEGKSKDDSECKDLD
;
A
#
# COMPACT_ATOMS: atom_id res chain seq x y z
N MET A 1 29.72 0.79 -10.26
CA MET A 1 29.18 -0.26 -9.35
C MET A 1 29.71 0.09 -7.97
N VAL A 2 28.85 0.32 -7.00
CA VAL A 2 29.27 0.59 -5.62
C VAL A 2 29.62 -0.77 -5.03
N ASP A 3 30.93 -1.04 -4.95
CA ASP A 3 31.46 -2.27 -4.36
C ASP A 3 31.03 -2.36 -2.89
N GLY A 4 30.25 -3.37 -2.54
CA GLY A 4 29.86 -3.67 -1.16
C GLY A 4 28.36 -3.72 -0.83
N ILE A 5 27.45 -3.46 -1.76
CA ILE A 5 26.02 -3.66 -1.52
C ILE A 5 25.73 -5.15 -1.62
N ALA A 6 25.52 -5.79 -0.47
CA ALA A 6 25.10 -7.19 -0.45
C ALA A 6 23.79 -7.33 -1.24
N SER A 7 23.79 -8.22 -2.22
CA SER A 7 22.62 -8.61 -3.02
C SER A 7 21.41 -8.82 -2.11
N MET A 8 20.33 -8.07 -2.37
CA MET A 8 19.07 -8.22 -1.66
C MET A 8 18.06 -8.92 -2.57
N LYS A 9 17.55 -10.07 -2.13
CA LYS A 9 16.55 -10.84 -2.86
C LYS A 9 15.17 -10.64 -2.26
N LEU A 10 14.20 -10.35 -3.13
CA LEU A 10 12.80 -10.16 -2.77
C LEU A 10 11.93 -11.12 -3.59
N TYR A 11 10.86 -11.64 -2.97
CA TYR A 11 9.89 -12.44 -3.71
C TYR A 11 8.98 -11.52 -4.51
N ASN A 12 9.14 -11.54 -5.83
CA ASN A 12 8.37 -10.71 -6.75
C ASN A 12 7.06 -11.39 -7.14
N THR A 13 5.93 -10.76 -6.79
CA THR A 13 4.59 -11.29 -7.16
C THR A 13 4.41 -11.37 -8.67
N LEU A 14 5.02 -10.46 -9.44
CA LEU A 14 4.89 -10.42 -10.89
C LEU A 14 5.50 -11.67 -11.55
N THR A 15 6.67 -12.10 -11.09
CA THR A 15 7.39 -13.25 -11.64
C THR A 15 7.18 -14.54 -10.86
N ARG A 16 6.69 -14.42 -9.61
CA ARG A 16 6.55 -15.49 -8.61
C ARG A 16 7.87 -16.17 -8.26
N LYS A 17 8.94 -15.40 -8.30
CA LYS A 17 10.31 -15.84 -8.01
C LYS A 17 10.95 -14.94 -6.98
N LEU A 18 11.97 -15.49 -6.31
CA LEU A 18 12.92 -14.73 -5.51
C LEU A 18 13.95 -14.12 -6.46
N GLU A 19 13.98 -12.78 -6.54
CA GLU A 19 14.83 -12.05 -7.50
C GLU A 19 15.67 -11.02 -6.77
N GLU A 20 16.84 -10.72 -7.33
CA GLU A 20 17.68 -9.63 -6.85
C GLU A 20 17.03 -8.28 -7.15
N LEU A 21 17.05 -7.37 -6.17
CA LEU A 21 16.59 -6.02 -6.37
C LEU A 21 17.61 -5.24 -7.19
N GLU A 22 17.26 -4.96 -8.43
CA GLU A 22 18.05 -4.07 -9.29
C GLU A 22 17.79 -2.60 -8.92
N ILE A 23 18.82 -1.94 -8.38
CA ILE A 23 18.73 -0.54 -7.96
C ILE A 23 19.31 0.34 -9.05
N THR A 24 18.54 1.36 -9.45
CA THR A 24 18.98 2.35 -10.43
C THR A 24 19.37 3.63 -9.69
N GLY A 25 20.65 3.94 -9.63
CA GLY A 25 21.19 5.08 -8.86
C GLY A 25 21.50 4.72 -7.40
N ASN A 26 21.38 5.68 -6.48
CA ASN A 26 21.77 5.52 -5.07
C ASN A 26 20.57 5.32 -4.13
N ALA A 27 19.34 5.37 -4.63
CA ALA A 27 18.13 5.28 -3.83
C ALA A 27 17.19 4.20 -4.36
N VAL A 28 16.57 3.46 -3.44
CA VAL A 28 15.45 2.57 -3.72
C VAL A 28 14.15 3.39 -3.66
N ARG A 29 13.46 3.51 -4.78
CA ARG A 29 12.18 4.20 -4.88
C ARG A 29 11.06 3.20 -4.63
N MET A 30 10.21 3.49 -3.64
CA MET A 30 9.18 2.58 -3.18
C MET A 30 7.83 3.30 -3.10
N TYR A 31 6.83 2.76 -3.79
CA TYR A 31 5.44 3.18 -3.68
C TYR A 31 4.63 2.10 -2.97
N VAL A 32 3.91 2.48 -1.92
CA VAL A 32 3.01 1.56 -1.22
C VAL A 32 1.62 2.17 -1.24
N CYS A 33 0.65 1.44 -1.82
CA CYS A 33 -0.73 1.89 -1.81
C CYS A 33 -1.21 2.10 -0.38
N GLY A 34 -1.71 3.29 -0.13
CA GLY A 34 -2.22 3.70 1.17
C GLY A 34 -3.67 3.29 1.40
N VAL A 35 -4.28 3.88 2.39
CA VAL A 35 -5.64 3.53 2.81
C VAL A 35 -6.68 4.49 2.22
N THR A 36 -7.89 3.98 1.98
CA THR A 36 -9.07 4.83 1.79
C THR A 36 -9.52 5.33 3.15
N VAL A 37 -9.47 6.64 3.35
CA VAL A 37 -9.61 7.30 4.65
C VAL A 37 -11.07 7.56 5.02
N TYR A 38 -11.84 6.48 5.19
CA TYR A 38 -13.25 6.54 5.56
C TYR A 38 -13.57 5.87 6.91
N ASP A 39 -12.58 5.16 7.50
CA ASP A 39 -12.72 4.47 8.79
C ASP A 39 -11.36 4.29 9.46
N SER A 40 -11.37 3.89 10.75
CA SER A 40 -10.16 3.60 11.52
C SER A 40 -9.32 2.49 10.89
N SER A 41 -8.01 2.63 10.97
CA SER A 41 -7.09 1.60 10.50
C SER A 41 -7.18 0.35 11.36
N HIS A 42 -7.02 -0.82 10.74
CA HIS A 42 -7.10 -2.12 11.38
C HIS A 42 -5.81 -2.92 11.26
N ILE A 43 -5.74 -4.06 11.94
CA ILE A 43 -4.54 -4.89 12.02
C ILE A 43 -4.04 -5.37 10.65
N GLY A 44 -4.91 -5.50 9.65
CA GLY A 44 -4.51 -5.80 8.27
C GLY A 44 -3.68 -4.67 7.64
N HIS A 45 -4.09 -3.41 7.86
CA HIS A 45 -3.31 -2.24 7.45
C HIS A 45 -1.99 -2.18 8.23
N ALA A 46 -2.03 -2.42 9.55
CA ALA A 46 -0.83 -2.45 10.38
C ALA A 46 0.21 -3.44 9.83
N ARG A 47 -0.21 -4.67 9.52
CA ARG A 47 0.69 -5.68 8.97
C ARG A 47 1.37 -5.22 7.70
N THR A 48 0.60 -4.71 6.74
CA THR A 48 1.15 -4.24 5.46
C THR A 48 2.17 -3.14 5.70
N ILE A 49 1.83 -2.11 6.44
CA ILE A 49 2.71 -0.96 6.66
C ILE A 49 3.94 -1.33 7.48
N ILE A 50 3.81 -2.18 8.52
CA ILE A 50 4.95 -2.65 9.31
C ILE A 50 5.93 -3.47 8.45
N VAL A 51 5.45 -4.32 7.55
CA VAL A 51 6.33 -5.08 6.64
C VAL A 51 7.14 -4.14 5.75
N PHE A 52 6.52 -3.11 5.17
CA PHE A 52 7.23 -2.13 4.35
C PHE A 52 8.15 -1.21 5.19
N ASP A 53 7.77 -0.88 6.42
CA ASP A 53 8.64 -0.16 7.36
C ASP A 53 9.90 -0.97 7.70
N VAL A 54 9.75 -2.27 7.97
CA VAL A 54 10.88 -3.16 8.22
C VAL A 54 11.78 -3.28 6.99
N LEU A 55 11.19 -3.45 5.80
CA LEU A 55 11.95 -3.48 4.55
C LEU A 55 12.71 -2.16 4.32
N ARG A 56 12.04 -1.02 4.53
CA ARG A 56 12.68 0.31 4.45
C ARG A 56 13.86 0.45 5.41
N ARG A 57 13.66 0.08 6.68
CA ARG A 57 14.73 0.12 7.69
C ARG A 57 15.89 -0.80 7.33
N TYR A 58 15.61 -1.97 6.79
CA TYR A 58 16.64 -2.90 6.33
C TYR A 58 17.45 -2.30 5.17
N ILE A 59 16.79 -1.70 4.17
CA ILE A 59 17.46 -1.04 3.04
C ILE A 59 18.37 0.10 3.56
N LEU A 60 17.85 0.96 4.44
CA LEU A 60 18.60 2.04 5.08
C LEU A 60 19.81 1.51 5.87
N SER A 61 19.66 0.41 6.61
CA SER A 61 20.76 -0.20 7.37
C SER A 61 21.87 -0.78 6.48
N ARG A 62 21.58 -1.00 5.19
CA ARG A 62 22.56 -1.41 4.18
C ARG A 62 23.28 -0.23 3.52
N GLY A 63 23.03 1.00 3.98
CA GLY A 63 23.66 2.21 3.45
C GLY A 63 23.05 2.72 2.15
N LEU A 64 21.84 2.29 1.81
CA LEU A 64 21.09 2.76 0.65
C LEU A 64 20.04 3.78 1.08
N ASP A 65 19.83 4.82 0.28
CA ASP A 65 18.72 5.74 0.47
C ASP A 65 17.41 5.11 0.02
N VAL A 66 16.31 5.57 0.60
CA VAL A 66 14.95 5.16 0.21
C VAL A 66 14.10 6.39 -0.01
N VAL A 67 13.44 6.47 -1.16
CA VAL A 67 12.35 7.43 -1.41
C VAL A 67 11.05 6.67 -1.27
N PHE A 68 10.35 6.87 -0.16
CA PHE A 68 9.12 6.15 0.19
C PHE A 68 7.90 7.05 -0.01
N VAL A 69 7.00 6.61 -0.88
CA VAL A 69 5.73 7.29 -1.18
C VAL A 69 4.57 6.43 -0.76
N GLN A 70 3.65 6.99 0.01
CA GLN A 70 2.41 6.33 0.41
C GLN A 70 1.24 7.32 0.31
N ASN A 71 0.25 7.01 -0.52
CA ASN A 71 -0.87 7.91 -0.76
C ASN A 71 -1.99 7.79 0.29
N PHE A 72 -2.87 8.77 0.26
CA PHE A 72 -4.22 8.66 0.82
C PHE A 72 -5.24 8.77 -0.31
N THR A 73 -6.13 7.77 -0.42
CA THR A 73 -7.36 7.88 -1.20
C THR A 73 -8.36 8.66 -0.36
N ASP A 74 -8.43 9.96 -0.59
CA ASP A 74 -9.27 10.91 0.16
C ASP A 74 -10.53 11.34 -0.60
N VAL A 75 -10.80 10.69 -1.74
CA VAL A 75 -12.05 10.76 -2.50
C VAL A 75 -12.46 9.37 -2.97
N ASP A 76 -13.60 8.87 -2.49
CA ASP A 76 -14.14 7.54 -2.82
C ASP A 76 -15.62 7.48 -2.42
N ASP A 77 -16.37 6.57 -3.04
CA ASP A 77 -17.80 6.36 -2.72
C ASP A 77 -18.03 6.07 -1.23
N LYS A 78 -17.10 5.35 -0.56
CA LYS A 78 -17.20 5.04 0.88
C LYS A 78 -17.08 6.27 1.74
N ILE A 79 -16.19 7.22 1.36
CA ILE A 79 -16.03 8.50 2.06
C ILE A 79 -17.28 9.35 1.89
N ILE A 80 -17.80 9.44 0.65
CA ILE A 80 -19.00 10.21 0.31
C ILE A 80 -20.21 9.66 1.06
N ASN A 81 -20.46 8.36 1.01
CA ASN A 81 -21.56 7.72 1.69
C ASN A 81 -21.51 7.92 3.21
N ARG A 82 -20.34 7.86 3.79
CA ARG A 82 -20.14 8.13 5.21
C ARG A 82 -20.40 9.59 5.57
N ALA A 83 -19.92 10.51 4.75
CA ALA A 83 -20.15 11.94 4.93
C ALA A 83 -21.65 12.28 4.90
N VAL A 84 -22.38 11.70 3.94
CA VAL A 84 -23.86 11.83 3.86
C VAL A 84 -24.52 11.26 5.12
N ALA A 85 -24.11 10.07 5.58
CA ALA A 85 -24.68 9.44 6.77
C ALA A 85 -24.41 10.23 8.07
N GLU A 86 -23.27 10.92 8.15
CA GLU A 86 -22.90 11.76 9.32
C GLU A 86 -23.32 13.23 9.15
N GLY A 87 -23.83 13.66 8.00
CA GLY A 87 -24.25 15.04 7.75
C GLY A 87 -23.08 16.04 7.71
N VAL A 88 -21.91 15.60 7.24
CA VAL A 88 -20.68 16.41 7.17
C VAL A 88 -20.09 16.41 5.77
N HIS A 89 -19.06 17.22 5.50
CA HIS A 89 -18.35 17.19 4.23
C HIS A 89 -17.42 15.99 4.10
N ALA A 90 -17.25 15.47 2.88
CA ALA A 90 -16.35 14.35 2.58
C ALA A 90 -14.89 14.64 3.03
N SER A 91 -14.42 15.88 2.86
CA SER A 91 -13.11 16.33 3.31
C SER A 91 -12.94 16.26 4.84
N GLU A 92 -14.01 16.43 5.62
CA GLU A 92 -13.96 16.30 7.08
C GLU A 92 -13.76 14.84 7.49
N ILE A 93 -14.49 13.92 6.84
CA ILE A 93 -14.29 12.48 7.04
C ILE A 93 -12.84 12.10 6.71
N ALA A 94 -12.35 12.48 5.52
CA ALA A 94 -10.98 12.19 5.11
C ALA A 94 -9.95 12.76 6.09
N GLY A 95 -10.09 14.03 6.50
CA GLY A 95 -9.19 14.68 7.46
C GLY A 95 -9.14 13.97 8.82
N ARG A 96 -10.31 13.56 9.34
CA ARG A 96 -10.43 12.81 10.60
C ARG A 96 -9.66 11.49 10.55
N TYR A 97 -9.83 10.71 9.49
CA TYR A 97 -9.16 9.41 9.39
C TYR A 97 -7.71 9.47 8.95
N ILE A 98 -7.27 10.51 8.24
CA ILE A 98 -5.85 10.81 8.05
C ILE A 98 -5.18 11.10 9.40
N SER A 99 -5.82 11.92 10.26
CA SER A 99 -5.29 12.20 11.60
C SER A 99 -5.23 10.93 12.47
N SER A 100 -6.27 10.09 12.40
CA SER A 100 -6.28 8.79 13.09
C SER A 100 -5.16 7.87 12.56
N TYR A 101 -4.94 7.84 11.25
CA TYR A 101 -3.86 7.08 10.63
C TYR A 101 -2.50 7.48 11.22
N PHE A 102 -2.17 8.76 11.23
CA PHE A 102 -0.89 9.23 11.77
C PHE A 102 -0.73 8.90 13.26
N LYS A 103 -1.78 9.05 14.08
CA LYS A 103 -1.78 8.66 15.49
C LYS A 103 -1.42 7.18 15.64
N ASP A 104 -2.10 6.30 14.90
CA ASP A 104 -1.95 4.85 15.00
C ASP A 104 -0.55 4.39 14.55
N PHE A 105 -0.07 4.88 13.41
CA PHE A 105 1.22 4.44 12.85
C PHE A 105 2.43 5.07 13.54
N THR A 106 2.29 6.27 14.13
CA THR A 106 3.29 6.82 15.04
C THR A 106 3.39 5.98 16.31
N ALA A 107 2.26 5.57 16.89
CA ALA A 107 2.24 4.69 18.06
C ALA A 107 2.80 3.29 17.78
N LEU A 108 2.76 2.83 16.52
CA LEU A 108 3.42 1.61 16.05
C LEU A 108 4.92 1.81 15.72
N ASN A 109 5.49 3.00 15.93
CA ASN A 109 6.88 3.34 15.56
C ASN A 109 7.20 3.08 14.07
N VAL A 110 6.26 3.39 13.19
CA VAL A 110 6.47 3.36 11.75
C VAL A 110 7.15 4.66 11.32
N LEU A 111 8.19 4.57 10.49
CA LEU A 111 8.84 5.75 9.92
C LEU A 111 7.87 6.49 8.99
N ALA A 112 7.78 7.80 9.15
CA ALA A 112 6.99 8.61 8.23
C ALA A 112 7.47 8.43 6.78
N ALA A 113 6.54 8.38 5.82
CA ALA A 113 6.91 8.38 4.41
C ALA A 113 7.53 9.74 4.03
N ASP A 114 8.32 9.75 2.97
CA ASP A 114 8.88 11.00 2.45
C ASP A 114 7.79 11.85 1.79
N HIS A 115 6.76 11.18 1.22
CA HIS A 115 5.60 11.83 0.64
C HIS A 115 4.31 11.07 0.98
N TYR A 116 3.28 11.84 1.36
CA TYR A 116 1.90 11.36 1.55
C TYR A 116 0.94 12.10 0.60
N PRO A 117 1.02 11.84 -0.72
CA PRO A 117 0.14 12.52 -1.66
C PRO A 117 -1.33 12.14 -1.43
N ARG A 118 -2.23 13.12 -1.60
CA ARG A 118 -3.67 12.92 -1.56
C ARG A 118 -4.24 12.91 -2.98
N ALA A 119 -5.20 12.05 -3.22
CA ALA A 119 -5.85 11.97 -4.54
C ALA A 119 -6.44 13.31 -4.96
N THR A 120 -7.08 14.04 -4.04
CA THR A 120 -7.69 15.35 -4.30
C THR A 120 -6.68 16.45 -4.70
N GLU A 121 -5.41 16.29 -4.36
CA GLU A 121 -4.33 17.24 -4.70
C GLU A 121 -3.67 16.93 -6.07
N HIS A 122 -4.10 15.83 -6.73
CA HIS A 122 -3.47 15.32 -7.96
C HIS A 122 -4.46 15.17 -9.13
N ILE A 123 -5.59 15.85 -9.09
CA ILE A 123 -6.64 15.78 -10.12
C ILE A 123 -6.10 16.13 -11.52
N GLU A 124 -5.30 17.17 -11.63
CA GLU A 124 -4.70 17.57 -12.92
C GLU A 124 -3.70 16.53 -13.46
N ASP A 125 -2.96 15.86 -12.57
CA ASP A 125 -2.04 14.79 -12.95
C ASP A 125 -2.82 13.58 -13.50
N MET A 126 -3.95 13.25 -12.88
CA MET A 126 -4.85 12.19 -13.35
C MET A 126 -5.49 12.56 -14.68
N ILE A 127 -5.99 13.78 -14.84
CA ILE A 127 -6.58 14.25 -16.11
C ILE A 127 -5.57 14.16 -17.24
N ARG A 128 -4.31 14.57 -17.01
CA ARG A 128 -3.23 14.45 -18.01
C ARG A 128 -2.95 13.01 -18.40
N LEU A 129 -2.92 12.12 -17.41
CA LEU A 129 -2.70 10.68 -17.64
C LEU A 129 -3.84 10.08 -18.47
N ILE A 130 -5.08 10.39 -18.12
CA ILE A 130 -6.28 9.91 -18.84
C ILE A 130 -6.30 10.43 -20.29
N ASP A 131 -6.04 11.73 -20.49
CA ASP A 131 -5.99 12.34 -21.82
C ASP A 131 -4.91 11.66 -22.70
N GLY A 132 -3.75 11.36 -22.10
CA GLY A 132 -2.69 10.62 -22.78
C GLY A 132 -3.10 9.21 -23.16
N LEU A 133 -3.85 8.50 -22.32
CA LEU A 133 -4.37 7.16 -22.60
C LEU A 133 -5.41 7.20 -23.72
N ILE A 134 -6.30 8.22 -23.75
CA ILE A 134 -7.26 8.41 -24.83
C ILE A 134 -6.53 8.65 -26.16
N LYS A 135 -5.58 9.58 -26.19
CA LYS A 135 -4.79 9.90 -27.39
C LYS A 135 -4.02 8.70 -27.95
N LYS A 136 -3.62 7.75 -27.09
CA LYS A 136 -2.93 6.51 -27.48
C LYS A 136 -3.88 5.36 -27.78
N GLY A 137 -5.21 5.54 -27.68
CA GLY A 137 -6.21 4.53 -28.01
C GLY A 137 -6.44 3.47 -26.91
N TYR A 138 -5.92 3.68 -25.69
CA TYR A 138 -6.14 2.78 -24.56
C TYR A 138 -7.36 3.11 -23.71
N ALA A 139 -7.99 4.25 -23.96
CA ALA A 139 -9.20 4.68 -23.26
C ALA A 139 -10.24 5.27 -24.22
N TYR A 140 -11.48 5.26 -23.81
CA TYR A 140 -12.61 5.79 -24.58
C TYR A 140 -13.60 6.52 -23.69
N ILE A 141 -14.35 7.45 -24.30
CA ILE A 141 -15.36 8.29 -23.64
C ILE A 141 -16.74 7.67 -23.82
N THR A 142 -17.56 7.72 -22.77
CA THR A 142 -18.97 7.31 -22.76
C THR A 142 -19.83 8.41 -22.14
N PRO A 143 -21.16 8.31 -22.19
CA PRO A 143 -22.03 9.23 -21.46
C PRO A 143 -21.88 9.21 -19.94
N HIS A 144 -21.24 8.19 -19.37
CA HIS A 144 -21.05 8.02 -17.93
C HIS A 144 -19.62 8.34 -17.45
N GLY A 145 -18.66 8.52 -18.38
CA GLY A 145 -17.28 8.82 -18.04
C GLY A 145 -16.26 8.33 -19.05
N VAL A 146 -15.03 8.18 -18.60
CA VAL A 146 -13.91 7.65 -19.38
C VAL A 146 -13.51 6.30 -18.83
N TYR A 147 -13.36 5.32 -19.71
CA TYR A 147 -13.00 3.95 -19.35
C TYR A 147 -11.70 3.53 -20.01
N PHE A 148 -10.90 2.76 -19.30
CA PHE A 148 -9.76 2.05 -19.86
C PHE A 148 -10.22 0.84 -20.64
N LYS A 149 -9.68 0.66 -21.84
CA LYS A 149 -9.98 -0.44 -22.76
C LYS A 149 -9.07 -1.62 -22.47
N VAL A 150 -9.46 -2.54 -21.59
CA VAL A 150 -8.61 -3.64 -21.12
C VAL A 150 -8.03 -4.49 -22.25
N LYS A 151 -8.85 -4.80 -23.27
CA LYS A 151 -8.39 -5.59 -24.44
C LYS A 151 -7.33 -4.90 -25.30
N SER A 152 -7.09 -3.60 -25.12
CA SER A 152 -6.02 -2.88 -25.82
C SER A 152 -4.64 -3.05 -25.17
N PHE A 153 -4.56 -3.61 -23.96
CA PHE A 153 -3.31 -3.89 -23.27
C PHE A 153 -3.00 -5.40 -23.23
N PRO A 154 -2.15 -5.92 -24.13
CA PRO A 154 -1.91 -7.38 -24.25
C PRO A 154 -1.34 -8.05 -22.99
N GLY A 155 -0.72 -7.25 -22.10
CA GLY A 155 -0.16 -7.74 -20.83
C GLY A 155 -1.14 -7.81 -19.68
N TYR A 156 -2.45 -7.56 -19.88
CA TYR A 156 -3.42 -7.59 -18.79
C TYR A 156 -3.54 -9.01 -18.19
N GLY A 157 -3.55 -9.10 -16.87
CA GLY A 157 -3.52 -10.38 -16.16
C GLY A 157 -2.11 -10.88 -15.80
N LYS A 158 -1.04 -10.16 -16.21
CA LYS A 158 0.34 -10.59 -15.95
C LYS A 158 0.72 -10.63 -14.47
N LEU A 159 0.12 -9.77 -13.62
CA LEU A 159 0.35 -9.76 -12.17
C LEU A 159 -0.49 -10.80 -11.46
N SER A 160 -1.79 -10.84 -11.73
CA SER A 160 -2.75 -11.77 -11.13
C SER A 160 -2.54 -13.21 -11.58
N LYS A 161 -1.86 -13.43 -12.71
CA LYS A 161 -1.66 -14.74 -13.36
C LYS A 161 -2.96 -15.41 -13.78
N LYS A 162 -4.00 -14.61 -14.04
CA LYS A 162 -5.28 -15.11 -14.52
C LYS A 162 -5.51 -14.70 -15.97
N PRO A 163 -5.95 -15.61 -16.83
CA PRO A 163 -6.40 -15.27 -18.18
C PRO A 163 -7.56 -14.28 -18.14
N ILE A 164 -7.68 -13.45 -19.17
CA ILE A 164 -8.74 -12.44 -19.27
C ILE A 164 -10.13 -13.10 -19.16
N ASP A 165 -10.35 -14.25 -19.80
CA ASP A 165 -11.62 -14.97 -19.78
C ASP A 165 -12.03 -15.42 -18.37
N GLU A 166 -11.09 -15.84 -17.53
CA GLU A 166 -11.35 -16.15 -16.11
C GLU A 166 -11.67 -14.89 -15.30
N LEU A 167 -11.04 -13.77 -15.62
CA LEU A 167 -11.29 -12.50 -14.98
C LEU A 167 -12.67 -11.95 -15.37
N GLU A 168 -13.09 -12.11 -16.63
CA GLU A 168 -14.43 -11.76 -17.11
C GLU A 168 -15.52 -12.58 -16.37
N ALA A 169 -15.32 -13.88 -16.20
CA ALA A 169 -16.25 -14.75 -15.48
C ALA A 169 -16.35 -14.45 -13.97
N GLY A 170 -15.29 -13.92 -13.38
CA GLY A 170 -15.23 -13.56 -11.95
C GLY A 170 -15.56 -12.10 -11.63
N ALA A 171 -15.66 -11.26 -12.63
CA ALA A 171 -15.97 -9.84 -12.44
C ALA A 171 -17.43 -9.70 -11.93
N ARG A 172 -17.61 -9.18 -10.72
CA ARG A 172 -18.90 -8.64 -10.26
C ARG A 172 -19.17 -7.38 -11.06
N VAL A 173 -19.83 -7.54 -12.21
CA VAL A 173 -20.14 -6.44 -13.10
C VAL A 173 -21.43 -5.81 -12.62
N GLU A 174 -21.40 -4.60 -12.10
CA GLU A 174 -22.51 -3.69 -12.31
C GLU A 174 -22.68 -3.57 -13.83
N VAL A 175 -23.86 -3.90 -14.31
CA VAL A 175 -24.15 -3.93 -15.74
C VAL A 175 -24.22 -2.48 -16.25
N ASP A 176 -23.05 -1.88 -16.47
CA ASP A 176 -22.94 -0.63 -17.19
C ASP A 176 -22.89 -0.98 -18.69
N THR A 177 -24.07 -0.82 -19.32
CA THR A 177 -24.25 -1.11 -20.74
C THR A 177 -23.46 -0.17 -21.67
N SER A 178 -22.83 0.87 -21.15
CA SER A 178 -21.96 1.78 -21.90
C SER A 178 -20.54 1.26 -22.07
N LYS A 179 -20.13 0.24 -21.30
CA LYS A 179 -18.81 -0.38 -21.42
C LYS A 179 -18.70 -1.22 -22.68
N GLN A 180 -17.56 -1.13 -23.39
CA GLN A 180 -17.25 -1.98 -24.54
C GLN A 180 -16.91 -3.43 -24.11
N ASN A 181 -16.38 -3.62 -22.90
CA ASN A 181 -16.08 -4.91 -22.31
C ASN A 181 -16.35 -4.89 -20.80
N PRO A 182 -16.84 -5.98 -20.20
CA PRO A 182 -17.09 -6.06 -18.76
C PRO A 182 -15.89 -5.75 -17.87
N LEU A 183 -14.67 -6.06 -18.31
CA LEU A 183 -13.44 -5.76 -17.56
C LEU A 183 -12.97 -4.31 -17.68
N ASP A 184 -13.52 -3.53 -18.62
CA ASP A 184 -13.14 -2.13 -18.74
C ASP A 184 -13.49 -1.39 -17.45
N PHE A 185 -12.58 -0.57 -16.97
CA PHE A 185 -12.70 0.08 -15.68
C PHE A 185 -12.65 1.60 -15.80
N ALA A 186 -13.35 2.28 -14.90
CA ALA A 186 -13.47 3.72 -14.94
C ALA A 186 -12.14 4.40 -14.61
N LEU A 187 -11.74 5.33 -15.46
CA LEU A 187 -10.66 6.29 -15.26
C LEU A 187 -11.19 7.61 -14.72
N TRP A 188 -12.37 8.02 -15.21
CA TRP A 188 -13.09 9.21 -14.79
C TRP A 188 -14.59 8.91 -14.77
N LYS A 189 -15.24 9.18 -13.64
CA LYS A 189 -16.70 8.99 -13.47
C LYS A 189 -17.37 10.34 -13.52
N LEU A 190 -18.29 10.56 -14.44
CA LEU A 190 -19.09 11.77 -14.46
C LEU A 190 -20.03 11.81 -13.25
N SER A 191 -20.06 12.92 -12.56
CA SER A 191 -20.90 13.14 -11.39
C SER A 191 -21.22 14.64 -11.27
N PRO A 192 -22.49 15.03 -11.17
CA PRO A 192 -22.86 16.40 -10.89
C PRO A 192 -22.65 16.78 -9.42
N GLU A 193 -22.58 15.78 -8.53
CA GLU A 193 -22.51 15.94 -7.08
C GLU A 193 -21.06 16.09 -6.58
N SER A 194 -20.90 16.89 -5.53
CA SER A 194 -19.60 17.06 -4.87
C SER A 194 -19.26 15.86 -3.97
N PRO A 195 -17.97 15.50 -3.87
CA PRO A 195 -16.80 16.12 -4.49
C PRO A 195 -16.68 15.77 -5.98
N ALA A 196 -16.52 16.78 -6.84
CA ALA A 196 -16.32 16.62 -8.28
C ALA A 196 -15.53 17.80 -8.84
N TRP A 197 -14.75 17.55 -9.90
CA TRP A 197 -13.86 18.50 -10.56
C TRP A 197 -14.17 18.62 -12.04
N GLU A 198 -13.87 19.76 -12.62
CA GLU A 198 -13.98 19.96 -14.06
C GLU A 198 -12.92 19.14 -14.80
N SER A 199 -13.32 18.58 -15.94
CA SER A 199 -12.43 17.86 -16.84
C SER A 199 -12.82 18.09 -18.29
N PRO A 200 -11.98 17.75 -19.29
CA PRO A 200 -12.33 17.84 -20.70
C PRO A 200 -13.55 16.97 -21.10
N TRP A 201 -13.90 15.99 -20.29
CA TRP A 201 -14.99 15.04 -20.53
C TRP A 201 -16.27 15.37 -19.75
N GLY A 202 -16.22 16.40 -18.92
CA GLY A 202 -17.28 16.85 -18.06
C GLY A 202 -16.93 16.79 -16.58
N ARG A 203 -17.79 17.39 -15.75
CA ARG A 203 -17.64 17.42 -14.30
C ARG A 203 -17.77 16.02 -13.71
N GLY A 204 -16.81 15.64 -12.85
CA GLY A 204 -16.77 14.31 -12.30
C GLY A 204 -15.61 14.09 -11.33
N ARG A 205 -15.25 12.84 -11.12
CA ARG A 205 -14.19 12.42 -10.19
C ARG A 205 -13.36 11.28 -10.77
N PRO A 206 -12.10 11.09 -10.30
CA PRO A 206 -11.25 10.01 -10.77
C PRO A 206 -11.82 8.64 -10.40
N GLY A 207 -11.52 7.64 -11.22
CA GLY A 207 -11.63 6.24 -10.83
C GLY A 207 -10.52 5.89 -9.82
N TRP A 208 -10.78 4.90 -8.98
CA TRP A 208 -9.87 4.52 -7.90
C TRP A 208 -8.45 4.13 -8.38
N HIS A 209 -8.32 3.53 -9.56
CA HIS A 209 -7.03 2.97 -10.01
C HIS A 209 -6.09 4.02 -10.62
N ILE A 210 -6.64 5.13 -11.18
CA ILE A 210 -5.83 6.16 -11.82
C ILE A 210 -5.04 7.00 -10.81
N GLU A 211 -5.51 7.06 -9.57
CA GLU A 211 -4.91 7.84 -8.49
C GLU A 211 -3.47 7.42 -8.25
N CYS A 212 -3.26 6.14 -7.90
CA CYS A 212 -1.94 5.61 -7.58
C CYS A 212 -0.99 5.65 -8.80
N SER A 213 -1.51 5.38 -10.01
CA SER A 213 -0.72 5.52 -11.23
C SER A 213 -0.19 6.95 -11.42
N ALA A 214 -1.07 7.95 -11.32
CA ALA A 214 -0.68 9.35 -11.49
C ALA A 214 0.31 9.82 -10.42
N MET A 215 0.03 9.50 -9.16
CA MET A 215 0.89 9.87 -8.04
C MET A 215 2.25 9.17 -8.09
N ALA A 216 2.29 7.85 -8.36
CA ALA A 216 3.55 7.14 -8.49
C ALA A 216 4.41 7.66 -9.63
N LEU A 217 3.84 7.89 -10.81
CA LEU A 217 4.54 8.49 -11.95
C LEU A 217 5.12 9.88 -11.63
N LYS A 218 4.39 10.69 -10.88
CA LYS A 218 4.81 12.03 -10.48
C LYS A 218 6.00 12.02 -9.52
N TYR A 219 5.95 11.20 -8.49
CA TYR A 219 6.95 11.20 -7.42
C TYR A 219 8.15 10.29 -7.71
N LEU A 220 7.95 9.16 -8.42
CA LEU A 220 8.97 8.15 -8.62
C LEU A 220 9.40 7.97 -10.07
N GLY A 221 8.71 8.63 -11.02
CA GLY A 221 9.01 8.55 -12.44
C GLY A 221 8.40 7.31 -13.12
N ASN A 222 8.79 7.10 -14.38
CA ASN A 222 8.14 6.10 -15.25
C ASN A 222 8.41 4.65 -14.83
N THR A 223 9.54 4.39 -14.19
CA THR A 223 9.95 3.07 -13.68
C THR A 223 10.63 3.26 -12.33
N PHE A 224 10.24 2.48 -11.34
CA PHE A 224 10.83 2.52 -10.00
C PHE A 224 11.01 1.10 -9.43
N GLU A 225 11.70 1.00 -8.29
CA GLU A 225 12.21 -0.28 -7.81
C GLU A 225 11.11 -1.17 -7.22
N ILE A 226 10.28 -0.65 -6.30
CA ILE A 226 9.32 -1.47 -5.54
C ILE A 226 7.94 -0.83 -5.53
N HIS A 227 6.92 -1.61 -5.93
CA HIS A 227 5.51 -1.29 -5.70
C HIS A 227 4.88 -2.31 -4.76
N GLY A 228 4.14 -1.85 -3.77
CA GLY A 228 3.61 -2.74 -2.75
C GLY A 228 2.23 -2.40 -2.21
N GLY A 229 1.66 -3.40 -1.50
CA GLY A 229 0.38 -3.27 -0.82
C GLY A 229 -0.12 -4.59 -0.23
N GLY A 230 -1.38 -4.65 0.13
CA GLY A 230 -2.06 -5.90 0.53
C GLY A 230 -2.29 -6.84 -0.66
N GLN A 231 -2.39 -8.13 -0.39
CA GLN A 231 -2.65 -9.15 -1.41
C GLN A 231 -3.98 -8.93 -2.15
N ASP A 232 -4.95 -8.32 -1.51
CA ASP A 232 -6.24 -7.94 -2.10
C ASP A 232 -6.14 -6.88 -3.20
N LEU A 233 -5.03 -6.14 -3.24
CA LEU A 233 -4.76 -5.14 -4.28
C LEU A 233 -4.17 -5.74 -5.56
N ILE A 234 -3.68 -7.00 -5.56
CA ILE A 234 -3.15 -7.66 -6.75
C ILE A 234 -4.13 -7.51 -7.91
N PHE A 235 -5.40 -7.81 -7.66
CA PHE A 235 -6.49 -7.66 -8.62
C PHE A 235 -7.75 -7.13 -7.94
N PRO A 236 -8.39 -6.10 -8.53
CA PRO A 236 -8.04 -5.48 -9.82
C PRO A 236 -7.03 -4.32 -9.73
N HIS A 237 -6.73 -3.76 -8.54
CA HIS A 237 -6.11 -2.45 -8.39
C HIS A 237 -4.72 -2.35 -9.04
N HIS A 238 -3.76 -3.17 -8.61
CA HIS A 238 -2.38 -3.13 -9.15
C HIS A 238 -2.28 -3.63 -10.60
N GLU A 239 -3.12 -4.59 -11.00
CA GLU A 239 -3.22 -4.98 -12.42
C GLU A 239 -3.64 -3.80 -13.29
N ASN A 240 -4.63 -3.00 -12.82
CA ASN A 240 -5.11 -1.82 -13.50
C ASN A 240 -4.06 -0.70 -13.51
N GLU A 241 -3.31 -0.51 -12.43
CA GLU A 241 -2.20 0.45 -12.40
C GLU A 241 -1.11 0.11 -13.42
N ILE A 242 -0.76 -1.18 -13.53
CA ILE A 242 0.18 -1.66 -14.58
C ILE A 242 -0.36 -1.29 -15.96
N ALA A 243 -1.61 -1.63 -16.24
CA ALA A 243 -2.22 -1.36 -17.54
C ALA A 243 -2.21 0.13 -17.88
N GLN A 244 -2.60 0.99 -16.95
CA GLN A 244 -2.60 2.44 -17.11
C GLN A 244 -1.18 2.99 -17.35
N SER A 245 -0.27 2.69 -16.44
CA SER A 245 1.07 3.28 -16.43
C SER A 245 1.93 2.81 -17.58
N GLU A 246 1.90 1.50 -17.91
CA GLU A 246 2.70 0.95 -19.00
C GLU A 246 2.13 1.30 -20.37
N SER A 247 0.81 1.41 -20.52
CA SER A 247 0.18 1.94 -21.74
C SER A 247 0.54 3.40 -21.99
N PHE A 248 0.60 4.20 -20.91
CA PHE A 248 0.95 5.61 -21.01
C PHE A 248 2.43 5.83 -21.30
N THR A 249 3.32 5.15 -20.58
CA THR A 249 4.78 5.39 -20.65
C THR A 249 5.49 4.57 -21.70
N GLY A 250 4.95 3.39 -22.07
CA GLY A 250 5.64 2.38 -22.87
C GLY A 250 6.79 1.69 -22.13
N LYS A 251 6.86 1.82 -20.80
CA LYS A 251 7.92 1.27 -19.95
C LYS A 251 7.33 0.43 -18.82
N GLN A 252 8.11 -0.50 -18.29
CA GLN A 252 7.74 -1.24 -17.08
C GLN A 252 7.51 -0.27 -15.92
N PHE A 253 6.38 -0.41 -15.22
CA PHE A 253 5.99 0.52 -14.17
C PHE A 253 6.80 0.33 -12.88
N ALA A 254 6.83 -0.89 -12.33
CA ALA A 254 7.66 -1.23 -11.18
C ALA A 254 8.46 -2.50 -11.44
N LYS A 255 9.71 -2.56 -10.95
CA LYS A 255 10.59 -3.71 -11.14
C LYS A 255 10.13 -4.89 -10.28
N VAL A 256 9.82 -4.64 -9.02
CA VAL A 256 9.40 -5.65 -8.04
C VAL A 256 8.04 -5.29 -7.45
N TRP A 257 7.14 -6.27 -7.45
CA TRP A 257 5.81 -6.16 -6.84
C TRP A 257 5.75 -6.99 -5.56
N LEU A 258 5.53 -6.33 -4.42
CA LEU A 258 5.46 -6.97 -3.11
C LEU A 258 4.04 -6.92 -2.55
N HIS A 259 3.50 -8.08 -2.17
CA HIS A 259 2.16 -8.16 -1.58
C HIS A 259 2.19 -8.85 -0.24
N CYS A 260 1.62 -8.18 0.76
CA CYS A 260 1.44 -8.75 2.09
C CYS A 260 0.22 -9.64 2.11
N GLY A 261 0.37 -10.85 2.63
CA GLY A 261 -0.73 -11.79 2.81
C GLY A 261 -1.80 -11.20 3.74
N MET A 262 -3.04 -11.65 3.58
CA MET A 262 -4.17 -11.15 4.36
C MET A 262 -4.06 -11.51 5.85
N VAL A 263 -4.66 -10.68 6.69
CA VAL A 263 -4.88 -11.00 8.11
C VAL A 263 -6.31 -11.49 8.28
N THR A 264 -6.44 -12.66 8.90
CA THR A 264 -7.72 -13.20 9.38
C THR A 264 -7.83 -12.99 10.89
N VAL A 265 -9.01 -13.17 11.46
CA VAL A 265 -9.25 -13.17 12.90
C VAL A 265 -9.93 -14.49 13.21
N ASP A 266 -9.27 -15.32 14.01
CA ASP A 266 -9.72 -16.69 14.32
C ASP A 266 -10.10 -17.45 13.03
N SER A 267 -9.20 -17.43 12.04
CA SER A 267 -9.33 -18.04 10.71
C SER A 267 -10.46 -17.49 9.82
N VAL A 268 -11.12 -16.40 10.24
CA VAL A 268 -12.20 -15.76 9.49
C VAL A 268 -11.71 -14.44 8.90
N LYS A 269 -12.04 -14.18 7.63
CA LYS A 269 -11.73 -12.89 6.98
C LYS A 269 -12.39 -11.75 7.74
N MET A 270 -11.61 -10.69 8.02
CA MET A 270 -12.16 -9.47 8.63
C MET A 270 -13.19 -8.81 7.71
N SER A 271 -14.36 -8.52 8.26
CA SER A 271 -15.37 -7.72 7.56
C SER A 271 -16.24 -6.94 8.55
N LYS A 272 -16.78 -5.81 8.09
CA LYS A 272 -17.71 -5.01 8.89
C LYS A 272 -19.02 -5.74 9.18
N SER A 273 -19.50 -6.53 8.23
CA SER A 273 -20.75 -7.30 8.36
C SER A 273 -20.67 -8.38 9.43
N ILE A 274 -19.47 -8.96 9.65
CA ILE A 274 -19.22 -9.95 10.70
C ILE A 274 -18.90 -9.28 12.04
N GLY A 275 -18.47 -8.02 12.03
CA GLY A 275 -18.10 -7.27 13.24
C GLY A 275 -16.77 -7.70 13.89
N ASN A 276 -15.92 -8.45 13.16
CA ASN A 276 -14.65 -8.98 13.64
C ASN A 276 -13.43 -8.10 13.31
N ILE A 277 -13.65 -6.82 12.99
CA ILE A 277 -12.56 -5.89 12.68
C ILE A 277 -11.84 -5.49 13.98
N VAL A 278 -10.54 -5.73 14.01
CA VAL A 278 -9.64 -5.31 15.09
C VAL A 278 -8.92 -4.03 14.68
N THR A 279 -9.26 -2.91 15.32
CA THR A 279 -8.58 -1.63 15.07
C THR A 279 -7.16 -1.63 15.66
N ILE A 280 -6.27 -0.83 15.09
CA ILE A 280 -4.89 -0.67 15.59
C ILE A 280 -4.90 -0.15 17.03
N GLU A 281 -5.75 0.81 17.34
CA GLU A 281 -5.88 1.36 18.69
C GLU A 281 -6.21 0.28 19.73
N LYS A 282 -7.21 -0.58 19.46
CA LYS A 282 -7.55 -1.71 20.36
C LYS A 282 -6.43 -2.71 20.49
N ALA A 283 -5.76 -3.05 19.39
CA ALA A 283 -4.66 -3.98 19.39
C ALA A 283 -3.46 -3.43 20.19
N LEU A 284 -3.11 -2.15 20.01
CA LEU A 284 -2.06 -1.46 20.77
C LEU A 284 -2.34 -1.43 22.27
N ALA A 285 -3.58 -1.11 22.65
CA ALA A 285 -3.99 -1.07 24.06
C ALA A 285 -3.85 -2.45 24.74
N LYS A 286 -4.09 -3.54 24.01
CA LYS A 286 -4.02 -4.91 24.57
C LYS A 286 -2.60 -5.48 24.54
N TRP A 287 -1.83 -5.27 23.49
CA TRP A 287 -0.61 -6.02 23.23
C TRP A 287 0.67 -5.18 23.22
N GLY A 288 0.54 -3.86 23.08
CA GLY A 288 1.67 -2.95 22.93
C GLY A 288 2.34 -3.02 21.55
N MET A 289 3.14 -1.99 21.26
CA MET A 289 3.78 -1.78 19.97
C MET A 289 4.71 -2.92 19.56
N ASN A 290 5.63 -3.30 20.42
CA ASN A 290 6.68 -4.26 20.09
C ASN A 290 6.13 -5.66 19.82
N THR A 291 5.14 -6.09 20.61
CA THR A 291 4.42 -7.35 20.37
C THR A 291 3.73 -7.35 19.02
N LEU A 292 3.01 -6.27 18.68
CA LEU A 292 2.32 -6.17 17.39
C LEU A 292 3.29 -6.14 16.21
N ARG A 293 4.38 -5.41 16.31
CA ARG A 293 5.41 -5.38 15.26
C ARG A 293 6.02 -6.76 15.05
N LEU A 294 6.41 -7.45 16.13
CA LEU A 294 6.96 -8.80 16.04
C LEU A 294 5.94 -9.79 15.48
N TYR A 295 4.69 -9.72 15.93
CA TYR A 295 3.60 -10.52 15.38
C TYR A 295 3.43 -10.31 13.86
N CYS A 296 3.42 -9.07 13.37
CA CYS A 296 3.23 -8.77 11.96
C CYS A 296 4.31 -9.36 11.05
N ILE A 297 5.52 -9.57 11.56
CA ILE A 297 6.66 -10.15 10.83
C ILE A 297 6.98 -11.59 11.24
N SER A 298 6.14 -12.23 12.05
CA SER A 298 6.38 -13.61 12.55
C SER A 298 6.32 -14.68 11.46
N VAL A 299 5.71 -14.36 10.32
CA VAL A 299 5.66 -15.23 9.13
C VAL A 299 6.14 -14.46 7.91
N HIS A 300 6.53 -15.17 6.86
CA HIS A 300 6.91 -14.53 5.60
C HIS A 300 5.79 -13.60 5.11
N TYR A 301 6.17 -12.40 4.63
CA TYR A 301 5.21 -11.33 4.32
C TYR A 301 4.09 -11.76 3.34
N SER A 302 4.40 -12.61 2.36
CA SER A 302 3.42 -13.06 1.36
C SER A 302 2.42 -14.11 1.87
N LYS A 303 2.65 -14.68 3.08
CA LYS A 303 1.76 -15.69 3.66
C LYS A 303 0.64 -15.03 4.46
N PRO A 304 -0.56 -15.64 4.53
CA PRO A 304 -1.59 -15.15 5.43
C PRO A 304 -1.14 -15.22 6.89
N LEU A 305 -1.71 -14.39 7.74
CA LEU A 305 -1.44 -14.33 9.18
C LEU A 305 -2.78 -14.31 9.92
N ASP A 306 -2.93 -15.18 10.91
CA ASP A 306 -4.14 -15.22 11.69
C ASP A 306 -3.99 -14.45 13.01
N TYR A 307 -4.92 -13.54 13.30
CA TYR A 307 -4.94 -12.77 14.53
C TYR A 307 -5.64 -13.59 15.61
N THR A 308 -4.85 -14.36 16.35
CA THR A 308 -5.31 -15.16 17.47
C THR A 308 -4.62 -14.74 18.76
N GLU A 309 -5.28 -14.98 19.88
CA GLU A 309 -4.71 -14.66 21.20
C GLU A 309 -3.41 -15.43 21.48
N ASP A 310 -3.33 -16.67 21.03
CA ASP A 310 -2.17 -17.54 21.26
C ASP A 310 -0.93 -17.06 20.48
N LEU A 311 -1.06 -16.68 19.20
CA LEU A 311 0.04 -16.13 18.40
C LEU A 311 0.53 -14.80 18.95
N LEU A 312 -0.35 -13.99 19.52
CA LEU A 312 0.03 -12.73 20.14
C LEU A 312 0.72 -12.93 21.49
N LYS A 313 0.27 -13.91 22.31
CA LYS A 313 0.98 -14.31 23.52
C LYS A 313 2.38 -14.85 23.22
N GLU A 314 2.51 -15.68 22.19
CA GLU A 314 3.82 -16.16 21.72
C GLU A 314 4.72 -14.99 21.28
N SER A 315 4.20 -14.05 20.51
CA SER A 315 4.95 -12.86 20.10
C SER A 315 5.37 -12.00 21.29
N ALA A 316 4.50 -11.83 22.30
CA ALA A 316 4.81 -11.11 23.52
C ALA A 316 5.89 -11.82 24.35
N GLN A 317 5.88 -13.14 24.39
CA GLN A 317 6.90 -13.93 25.08
C GLN A 317 8.27 -13.81 24.36
N ARG A 318 8.28 -13.92 23.04
CA ARG A 318 9.51 -13.74 22.22
C ARG A 318 10.08 -12.33 22.40
N TRP A 319 9.22 -11.32 22.44
CA TRP A 319 9.67 -9.94 22.66
C TRP A 319 10.33 -9.79 24.04
N ARG A 320 9.73 -10.33 25.10
CA ARG A 320 10.32 -10.32 26.45
C ARG A 320 11.70 -10.98 26.50
N GLN A 321 11.91 -12.09 25.77
CA GLN A 321 13.23 -12.71 25.66
C GLN A 321 14.27 -11.78 25.03
N ILE A 322 13.87 -11.05 23.97
CA ILE A 322 14.75 -10.04 23.32
C ILE A 322 15.08 -8.91 24.30
N GLU A 323 14.10 -8.37 25.00
CA GLU A 323 14.30 -7.30 26.02
C GLU A 323 15.23 -7.75 27.13
N THR A 324 15.05 -8.95 27.64
CA THR A 324 15.93 -9.53 28.68
C THR A 324 17.37 -9.64 28.16
N CYS A 325 17.57 -10.19 26.97
CA CYS A 325 18.90 -10.31 26.38
C CYS A 325 19.58 -8.94 26.18
N ILE A 326 18.86 -7.93 25.70
CA ILE A 326 19.38 -6.56 25.53
C ILE A 326 19.78 -5.98 26.90
N SER A 327 18.94 -6.15 27.93
CA SER A 327 19.19 -5.64 29.26
C SER A 327 20.43 -6.31 29.90
N GLU A 328 20.59 -7.61 29.72
CA GLU A 328 21.75 -8.35 30.19
C GLU A 328 23.04 -7.90 29.50
N LEU A 329 23.01 -7.67 28.19
CA LEU A 329 24.17 -7.14 27.44
C LEU A 329 24.55 -5.73 27.89
N GLN A 330 23.58 -4.84 28.08
CA GLN A 330 23.82 -3.48 28.57
C GLN A 330 24.41 -3.48 29.98
N PHE A 331 23.95 -4.39 30.83
CA PHE A 331 24.50 -4.57 32.18
C PHE A 331 25.96 -5.11 32.15
N ALA A 332 26.25 -6.03 31.24
CA ALA A 332 27.61 -6.56 31.08
C ALA A 332 28.58 -5.48 30.55
N GLU A 333 28.14 -4.65 29.59
CA GLU A 333 28.93 -3.51 29.10
C GLU A 333 29.21 -2.47 30.20
N GLY A 334 28.20 -2.17 31.04
CA GLY A 334 28.36 -1.25 32.18
C GLY A 334 29.40 -1.75 33.16
N LYS A 335 29.40 -3.05 33.53
CA LYS A 335 30.42 -3.67 34.39
C LYS A 335 31.81 -3.65 33.79
N SER A 336 31.94 -3.87 32.49
CA SER A 336 33.24 -3.84 31.81
C SER A 336 33.87 -2.44 31.81
N LYS A 337 33.10 -1.38 31.83
CA LYS A 337 33.60 0.00 31.98
C LYS A 337 34.03 0.33 33.39
N ASP A 338 33.26 -0.10 34.40
CA ASP A 338 33.61 0.09 35.83
C ASP A 338 34.88 -0.68 36.18
N ASP A 339 35.09 -1.90 35.67
CA ASP A 339 36.30 -2.68 35.92
C ASP A 339 37.56 -2.08 35.26
N SER A 340 37.41 -1.30 34.19
CA SER A 340 38.53 -0.61 33.55
C SER A 340 38.96 0.67 34.31
N GLU A 341 38.04 1.35 34.96
CA GLU A 341 38.32 2.51 35.79
C GLU A 341 38.93 2.14 37.16
N CYS A 342 38.70 0.91 37.66
CA CYS A 342 39.32 0.44 38.89
C CYS A 342 40.79 -0.04 38.74
N LYS A 343 41.28 -0.27 37.53
CA LYS A 343 42.67 -0.71 37.29
C LYS A 343 43.70 0.40 37.24
N ASP A 344 43.27 1.64 37.16
CA ASP A 344 44.15 2.83 37.16
C ASP A 344 44.33 3.46 38.57
N LEU A 345 43.95 2.76 39.64
CA LEU A 345 44.04 3.24 41.02
C LEU A 345 44.97 2.42 41.94
N ASP A 346 45.89 1.57 41.39
CA ASP A 346 46.98 0.90 42.17
C ASP A 346 48.37 1.41 41.79
#